data_05f93e84569aac12f181709d26fe5042
#
_entry.id   05f93e84569aac12f181709d26fe5042
#
_cell.length_a   1.000
_cell.length_b   1.000
_cell.length_c   1.000
_cell.angle_alpha   90.00
_cell.angle_beta   90.00
_cell.angle_gamma   90.00
#
_symmetry.space_group_name_H-M   'P 1'
#
loop_
_entity.id
_entity.type
_entity.pdbx_description
1 polymer ?
#
loop_
_entity_poly.entity_id
_entity_poly.type
_entity_poly.pdbx_seq_one_letter_code
_entity_poly.pdbx_strand_id
1 'polypeptide(L)'
;MPSWFRTLTLSLLTIAAMNTATAQTPQRESLVLGGGCFWCLEAVYDQVRGVESAVSGYAGGEVPNPTYKQVTGGRTGHAEVVEITFDPSVVSRDTLLDVFFTIHDPTTLNRQGNDVGPQ
;
A
#
# COMPACT_ATOMS: atom_id res chain seq x y z
N MET A 1 -53.16 -20.02 63.03
CA MET A 1 -52.19 -20.60 62.03
C MET A 1 -51.77 -19.47 61.13
N PRO A 2 -50.61 -18.88 61.29
CA PRO A 2 -50.15 -17.86 60.35
C PRO A 2 -49.38 -18.52 59.21
N SER A 3 -49.84 -18.30 57.97
CA SER A 3 -49.24 -18.71 56.75
C SER A 3 -48.07 -17.75 56.39
N TRP A 4 -46.90 -18.27 56.32
CA TRP A 4 -45.71 -17.54 55.94
C TRP A 4 -45.55 -17.52 54.42
N PHE A 5 -45.86 -16.41 53.80
CA PHE A 5 -45.51 -16.18 52.38
C PHE A 5 -44.04 -15.73 52.30
N ARG A 6 -43.22 -16.63 51.83
CA ARG A 6 -41.86 -16.29 51.42
C ARG A 6 -41.90 -15.71 50.02
N THR A 7 -41.79 -14.41 49.93
CA THR A 7 -41.55 -13.72 48.66
C THR A 7 -40.11 -13.95 48.23
N LEU A 8 -39.90 -14.76 47.17
CA LEU A 8 -38.64 -14.86 46.47
C LEU A 8 -38.52 -13.64 45.54
N THR A 9 -37.67 -12.70 45.89
CA THR A 9 -37.26 -11.63 44.98
C THR A 9 -36.21 -12.17 44.04
N LEU A 10 -36.60 -12.37 42.77
CA LEU A 10 -35.72 -12.76 41.68
C LEU A 10 -34.95 -11.52 41.22
N SER A 11 -33.70 -11.38 41.68
CA SER A 11 -32.78 -10.35 41.15
C SER A 11 -32.34 -10.72 39.76
N LEU A 12 -32.89 -10.02 38.75
CA LEU A 12 -32.31 -10.08 37.39
C LEU A 12 -30.98 -9.32 37.36
N LEU A 13 -29.90 -10.06 37.34
CA LEU A 13 -28.59 -9.51 36.96
C LEU A 13 -28.57 -9.26 35.45
N THR A 14 -28.77 -8.03 35.02
CA THR A 14 -28.51 -7.63 33.64
C THR A 14 -26.99 -7.50 33.44
N ILE A 15 -26.39 -8.50 32.81
CA ILE A 15 -24.99 -8.43 32.35
C ILE A 15 -25.00 -7.51 31.12
N ALA A 16 -24.58 -6.26 31.32
CA ALA A 16 -24.27 -5.37 30.21
C ALA A 16 -23.03 -5.91 29.48
N ALA A 17 -23.24 -6.54 28.32
CA ALA A 17 -22.15 -6.89 27.45
C ALA A 17 -21.48 -5.60 26.94
N MET A 18 -20.36 -5.23 27.53
CA MET A 18 -19.51 -4.17 26.99
C MET A 18 -18.91 -4.69 25.68
N ASN A 19 -19.50 -4.28 24.56
CA ASN A 19 -18.86 -4.40 23.26
C ASN A 19 -17.61 -3.52 23.27
N THR A 20 -16.44 -4.11 23.57
CA THR A 20 -15.17 -3.48 23.29
C THR A 20 -15.00 -3.48 21.78
N ALA A 21 -15.36 -2.37 21.15
CA ALA A 21 -14.97 -2.12 19.76
C ALA A 21 -13.44 -2.08 19.73
N THR A 22 -12.82 -3.18 19.30
CA THR A 22 -11.40 -3.18 18.97
C THR A 22 -11.21 -2.20 17.82
N ALA A 23 -10.55 -1.06 18.09
CA ALA A 23 -10.13 -0.15 17.05
C ALA A 23 -9.22 -0.93 16.09
N GLN A 24 -9.75 -1.26 14.92
CA GLN A 24 -8.98 -1.93 13.88
C GLN A 24 -7.93 -0.94 13.40
N THR A 25 -6.66 -1.28 13.54
CA THR A 25 -5.56 -0.49 12.96
C THR A 25 -5.85 -0.35 11.47
N PRO A 26 -5.84 0.86 10.90
CA PRO A 26 -6.06 1.05 9.48
C PRO A 26 -5.12 0.13 8.69
N GLN A 27 -5.69 -0.75 7.88
CA GLN A 27 -4.90 -1.67 7.07
C GLN A 27 -4.24 -0.87 5.95
N ARG A 28 -2.90 -0.93 5.86
CA ARG A 28 -2.14 -0.36 4.75
C ARG A 28 -1.77 -1.45 3.78
N GLU A 29 -1.75 -1.10 2.52
CA GLU A 29 -1.25 -1.95 1.44
C GLU A 29 -0.05 -1.30 0.77
N SER A 30 0.79 -2.12 0.16
CA SER A 30 1.93 -1.68 -0.62
C SER A 30 1.88 -2.27 -2.02
N LEU A 31 2.37 -1.51 -2.99
CA LEU A 31 2.46 -1.86 -4.40
C LEU A 31 3.80 -1.35 -4.95
N VAL A 32 4.53 -2.20 -5.66
CA VAL A 32 5.79 -1.83 -6.31
C VAL A 32 5.60 -1.81 -7.81
N LEU A 33 5.91 -0.67 -8.44
CA LEU A 33 5.73 -0.46 -9.87
C LEU A 33 7.00 0.05 -10.53
N GLY A 34 7.33 -0.50 -11.70
CA GLY A 34 8.40 -0.06 -12.57
C GLY A 34 7.86 0.45 -13.89
N GLY A 35 8.07 1.72 -14.18
CA GLY A 35 7.55 2.39 -15.40
C GLY A 35 8.52 3.41 -15.98
N GLY A 36 9.81 3.11 -15.99
CA GLY A 36 10.87 3.99 -16.43
C GLY A 36 11.39 4.88 -15.30
N CYS A 37 11.49 6.18 -15.53
CA CYS A 37 12.01 7.14 -14.55
C CYS A 37 11.22 7.07 -13.23
N PHE A 38 11.83 6.54 -12.17
CA PHE A 38 11.17 6.38 -10.87
C PHE A 38 10.83 7.73 -10.20
N TRP A 39 11.61 8.79 -10.42
CA TRP A 39 11.27 10.13 -9.93
C TRP A 39 9.98 10.68 -10.56
N CYS A 40 9.71 10.32 -11.82
CA CYS A 40 8.48 10.72 -12.50
C CYS A 40 7.26 10.01 -11.89
N LEU A 41 7.38 8.72 -11.61
CA LEU A 41 6.34 7.95 -10.94
C LEU A 41 6.11 8.43 -9.51
N GLU A 42 7.17 8.61 -8.72
CA GLU A 42 7.12 9.11 -7.35
C GLU A 42 6.37 10.45 -7.29
N ALA A 43 6.73 11.41 -8.15
CA ALA A 43 6.09 12.72 -8.19
C ALA A 43 4.59 12.66 -8.51
N VAL A 44 4.14 11.70 -9.31
CA VAL A 44 2.72 11.51 -9.61
C VAL A 44 2.00 10.87 -8.42
N TYR A 45 2.54 9.77 -7.87
CA TYR A 45 1.88 9.05 -6.79
C TYR A 45 1.82 9.83 -5.49
N ASP A 46 2.79 10.69 -5.20
CA ASP A 46 2.76 11.60 -4.05
C ASP A 46 1.55 12.58 -4.08
N GLN A 47 0.97 12.79 -5.25
CA GLN A 47 -0.21 13.66 -5.41
C GLN A 47 -1.53 12.89 -5.37
N VAL A 48 -1.51 11.55 -5.34
CA VAL A 48 -2.73 10.75 -5.34
C VAL A 48 -3.30 10.68 -3.93
N ARG A 49 -4.54 11.13 -3.78
CA ARG A 49 -5.24 11.03 -2.50
C ARG A 49 -5.38 9.57 -2.07
N GLY A 50 -4.97 9.26 -0.85
CA GLY A 50 -4.96 7.91 -0.29
C GLY A 50 -3.60 7.24 -0.37
N VAL A 51 -2.65 7.76 -1.15
CA VAL A 51 -1.24 7.39 -1.09
C VAL A 51 -0.61 8.09 0.11
N GLU A 52 0.06 7.33 0.97
CA GLU A 52 0.73 7.84 2.17
C GLU A 52 2.22 8.06 1.93
N SER A 53 2.81 7.24 1.08
CA SER A 53 4.20 7.42 0.64
C SER A 53 4.43 6.78 -0.71
N ALA A 54 5.29 7.40 -1.51
CA ALA A 54 5.85 6.85 -2.72
C ALA A 54 7.38 6.97 -2.63
N VAL A 55 8.09 5.87 -2.69
CA VAL A 55 9.54 5.81 -2.45
C VAL A 55 10.23 5.16 -3.62
N SER A 56 11.11 5.91 -4.28
CA SER A 56 11.96 5.40 -5.37
C SER A 56 12.98 4.41 -4.86
N GLY A 57 13.23 3.36 -5.63
CA GLY A 57 14.19 2.32 -5.30
C GLY A 57 14.51 1.42 -6.49
N TYR A 58 15.16 0.32 -6.19
CA TYR A 58 15.60 -0.66 -7.20
C TYR A 58 15.11 -2.05 -6.83
N ALA A 59 14.71 -2.83 -7.82
CA ALA A 59 14.24 -4.19 -7.60
C ALA A 59 14.59 -5.12 -8.77
N GLY A 60 14.65 -6.42 -8.47
CA GLY A 60 14.79 -7.49 -9.45
C GLY A 60 16.22 -7.86 -9.82
N GLY A 61 17.22 -7.07 -9.44
CA GLY A 61 18.62 -7.34 -9.74
C GLY A 61 19.36 -8.12 -8.64
N GLU A 62 20.63 -8.44 -8.90
CA GLU A 62 21.45 -9.27 -8.02
C GLU A 62 22.48 -8.47 -7.21
N VAL A 63 22.77 -7.25 -7.61
CA VAL A 63 23.75 -6.39 -6.92
C VAL A 63 23.14 -5.83 -5.63
N PRO A 64 23.69 -6.16 -4.45
CA PRO A 64 23.16 -5.64 -3.21
C PRO A 64 23.45 -4.14 -3.06
N ASN A 65 22.45 -3.38 -2.61
CA ASN A 65 22.55 -1.93 -2.36
C ASN A 65 23.22 -1.15 -3.51
N PRO A 66 22.72 -1.25 -4.74
CA PRO A 66 23.36 -0.62 -5.87
C PRO A 66 23.25 0.90 -5.78
N THR A 67 24.26 1.58 -6.32
CA THR A 67 24.18 3.03 -6.54
C THR A 67 23.43 3.33 -7.83
N TYR A 68 22.89 4.54 -7.94
CA TYR A 68 22.25 5.02 -9.19
C TYR A 68 23.14 4.84 -10.42
N LYS A 69 24.44 5.18 -10.31
CA LYS A 69 25.41 5.01 -11.40
C LYS A 69 25.59 3.54 -11.82
N GLN A 70 25.54 2.62 -10.87
CA GLN A 70 25.64 1.19 -11.20
C GLN A 70 24.38 0.71 -11.93
N VAL A 71 23.20 1.12 -11.49
CA VAL A 71 21.93 0.72 -12.11
C VAL A 71 21.80 1.30 -13.51
N THR A 72 22.08 2.59 -13.70
CA THR A 72 22.05 3.24 -15.02
C THR A 72 23.11 2.73 -15.97
N GLY A 73 24.17 2.09 -15.46
CA GLY A 73 25.12 1.34 -16.27
C GLY A 73 24.59 0.05 -16.89
N GLY A 74 23.37 -0.37 -16.52
CA GLY A 74 22.63 -1.48 -17.13
C GLY A 74 23.15 -2.88 -16.82
N ARG A 75 24.00 -3.05 -15.79
CA ARG A 75 24.67 -4.33 -15.47
C ARG A 75 24.22 -4.95 -14.15
N THR A 76 23.35 -4.29 -13.41
CA THR A 76 22.92 -4.77 -12.09
C THR A 76 21.73 -5.72 -12.16
N GLY A 77 21.00 -5.75 -13.27
CA GLY A 77 19.73 -6.46 -13.42
C GLY A 77 18.56 -5.77 -12.71
N HIS A 78 18.81 -4.69 -11.96
CA HIS A 78 17.75 -3.93 -11.29
C HIS A 78 16.97 -3.05 -12.26
N ALA A 79 15.66 -2.96 -12.03
CA ALA A 79 14.80 -1.91 -12.56
C ALA A 79 14.64 -0.77 -11.54
N GLU A 80 14.44 0.43 -12.04
CA GLU A 80 13.94 1.55 -11.25
C GLU A 80 12.47 1.32 -10.94
N VAL A 81 12.11 1.39 -9.67
CA VAL A 81 10.76 1.14 -9.18
C VAL A 81 10.34 2.17 -8.15
N VAL A 82 9.02 2.27 -7.92
CA VAL A 82 8.46 3.03 -6.81
C VAL A 82 7.64 2.10 -5.93
N GLU A 83 7.92 2.09 -4.64
CA GLU A 83 7.07 1.46 -3.64
C GLU A 83 6.02 2.46 -3.17
N ILE A 84 4.76 2.11 -3.35
CA ILE A 84 3.61 2.95 -3.05
C ILE A 84 2.88 2.33 -1.87
N THR A 85 2.84 3.04 -0.74
CA THR A 85 2.05 2.65 0.43
C THR A 85 0.77 3.47 0.44
N PHE A 86 -0.38 2.81 0.57
CA PHE A 86 -1.67 3.46 0.45
C PHE A 86 -2.73 2.91 1.40
N ASP A 87 -3.76 3.71 1.64
CA ASP A 87 -4.96 3.34 2.38
C ASP A 87 -6.01 2.79 1.40
N PRO A 88 -6.29 1.47 1.42
CA PRO A 88 -7.25 0.87 0.50
C PRO A 88 -8.69 1.30 0.74
N SER A 89 -9.00 1.93 1.86
CA SER A 89 -10.31 2.53 2.12
C SER A 89 -10.50 3.88 1.42
N VAL A 90 -9.42 4.53 0.98
CA VAL A 90 -9.43 5.84 0.31
C VAL A 90 -9.17 5.70 -1.19
N VAL A 91 -8.22 4.87 -1.59
CA VAL A 91 -7.89 4.60 -2.99
C VAL A 91 -7.68 3.11 -3.19
N SER A 92 -8.26 2.56 -4.26
CA SER A 92 -8.11 1.14 -4.58
C SER A 92 -6.80 0.86 -5.33
N ARG A 93 -6.33 -0.38 -5.23
CA ARG A 93 -5.22 -0.88 -6.05
C ARG A 93 -5.49 -0.70 -7.55
N ASP A 94 -6.72 -0.98 -7.99
CA ASP A 94 -7.13 -0.84 -9.39
C ASP A 94 -7.00 0.60 -9.86
N THR A 95 -7.41 1.58 -9.06
CA THR A 95 -7.22 3.00 -9.37
C THR A 95 -5.74 3.38 -9.52
N LEU A 96 -4.86 2.85 -8.63
CA LEU A 96 -3.42 3.08 -8.75
C LEU A 96 -2.84 2.46 -10.02
N LEU A 97 -3.33 1.29 -10.44
CA LEU A 97 -2.94 0.67 -11.70
C LEU A 97 -3.48 1.44 -12.93
N ASP A 98 -4.69 1.99 -12.86
CA ASP A 98 -5.22 2.86 -13.92
C ASP A 98 -4.34 4.11 -14.11
N VAL A 99 -3.89 4.72 -13.02
CA VAL A 99 -2.90 5.81 -13.05
C VAL A 99 -1.61 5.32 -13.72
N PHE A 100 -1.09 4.15 -13.31
CA PHE A 100 0.13 3.58 -13.86
C PHE A 100 0.08 3.41 -15.39
N PHE A 101 -0.98 2.79 -15.90
CA PHE A 101 -1.17 2.59 -17.34
C PHE A 101 -1.51 3.87 -18.11
N THR A 102 -1.87 4.94 -17.41
CA THR A 102 -2.07 6.25 -18.03
C THR A 102 -0.76 7.02 -18.18
N ILE A 103 0.18 6.87 -17.23
CA ILE A 103 1.39 7.70 -17.16
C ILE A 103 2.62 7.06 -17.78
N HIS A 104 2.56 5.81 -18.23
CA HIS A 104 3.67 5.16 -18.92
C HIS A 104 3.20 4.32 -20.11
N ASP A 105 4.11 4.03 -21.03
CA ASP A 105 3.88 3.15 -22.17
C ASP A 105 4.42 1.74 -21.88
N PRO A 106 3.58 0.74 -21.63
CA PRO A 106 4.03 -0.63 -21.35
C PRO A 106 4.45 -1.40 -22.60
N THR A 107 4.37 -0.81 -23.79
CA THR A 107 4.60 -1.50 -25.08
C THR A 107 6.02 -1.38 -25.59
N THR A 108 6.86 -0.55 -24.97
CA THR A 108 8.23 -0.29 -25.41
C THR A 108 9.23 -1.08 -24.56
N LEU A 109 10.01 -1.95 -25.19
CA LEU A 109 11.03 -2.74 -24.51
C LEU A 109 12.22 -1.87 -24.11
N ASN A 110 12.61 -1.90 -22.82
CA ASN A 110 13.75 -1.17 -22.26
C ASN A 110 13.76 0.32 -22.63
N ARG A 111 12.58 0.93 -22.66
CA ARG A 111 12.42 2.33 -23.03
C ARG A 111 11.14 2.93 -22.46
N GLN A 112 11.24 4.16 -21.97
CA GLN A 112 10.10 5.04 -21.72
C GLN A 112 10.39 6.42 -22.32
N GLY A 113 9.77 6.73 -23.46
CA GLY A 113 10.07 7.96 -24.19
C GLY A 113 11.55 8.05 -24.56
N ASN A 114 12.24 9.04 -24.02
CA ASN A 114 13.69 9.25 -24.25
C ASN A 114 14.57 8.53 -23.23
N ASP A 115 14.00 7.93 -22.21
CA ASP A 115 14.71 7.12 -21.22
C ASP A 115 14.90 5.70 -21.77
N VAL A 116 16.14 5.36 -22.09
CA VAL A 116 16.51 4.11 -22.77
C VAL A 116 17.48 3.32 -21.90
N GLY A 117 17.17 2.07 -21.65
CA GLY A 117 18.01 1.15 -20.90
C GLY A 117 17.22 0.03 -20.22
N PRO A 118 17.90 -1.03 -19.75
CA PRO A 118 17.22 -2.15 -19.10
C PRO A 118 16.67 -1.81 -17.70
N GLN A 119 17.11 -0.70 -17.09
CA GLN A 119 16.64 -0.25 -15.78
C GLN A 119 15.26 0.34 -15.82
#